data_f3547a050392988543f0a02ba7a5bece
#
_entry.id   f3547a050392988543f0a02ba7a5bece
#
_cell.length_a   1.000
_cell.length_b   1.000
_cell.length_c   1.000
_cell.angle_alpha   90.00
_cell.angle_beta   90.00
_cell.angle_gamma   90.00
#
_symmetry.space_group_name_H-M   'P 1'
#
loop_
_entity.id
_entity.type
_entity.pdbx_description
1 polymer ?
#
loop_
_entity_poly.entity_id
_entity_poly.type
_entity_poly.pdbx_seq_one_letter_code
_entity_poly.pdbx_strand_id
1 'polypeptide(L)'
;MTDIVPKKLEYAKKMGADYVIDVTKKNLATEVQAITGGMGPNVILDCVCAKWSLEQAVDMVSVAGRVVELGFGPIKSEIPHAVIMKKEVTLAGTRLEAFQFPNAVALVEKNAALLEDFVTQHYGIADVAQAFAFATEHPEKVRKIVVEL
;
A
#
# COMPACT_ATOMS: atom_id res chain seq x y z
N MET A 1 -8.16 1.35 3.54
CA MET A 1 -7.17 1.47 2.44
C MET A 1 -7.38 2.76 1.66
N THR A 2 -6.32 3.36 1.11
CA THR A 2 -6.38 4.61 0.34
C THR A 2 -5.75 4.40 -1.04
N ASP A 3 -6.29 5.03 -2.07
CA ASP A 3 -5.74 5.03 -3.43
C ASP A 3 -6.32 6.22 -4.22
N ILE A 4 -5.72 6.53 -5.37
CA ILE A 4 -6.21 7.51 -6.33
C ILE A 4 -7.03 6.85 -7.45
N VAL A 5 -6.99 5.52 -7.58
CA VAL A 5 -7.64 4.76 -8.64
C VAL A 5 -8.92 4.08 -8.10
N PRO A 6 -10.12 4.50 -8.51
CA PRO A 6 -11.38 3.96 -7.98
C PRO A 6 -11.50 2.44 -8.08
N LYS A 7 -11.10 1.85 -9.21
CA LYS A 7 -11.12 0.39 -9.40
C LYS A 7 -10.27 -0.39 -8.39
N LYS A 8 -9.14 0.18 -7.95
CA LYS A 8 -8.31 -0.43 -6.89
C LYS A 8 -9.00 -0.37 -5.54
N LEU A 9 -9.74 0.71 -5.27
CA LEU A 9 -10.54 0.83 -4.05
C LEU A 9 -11.72 -0.15 -4.04
N GLU A 10 -12.40 -0.35 -5.17
CA GLU A 10 -13.45 -1.36 -5.33
C GLU A 10 -12.89 -2.77 -5.07
N TYR A 11 -11.72 -3.07 -5.65
CA TYR A 11 -11.04 -4.34 -5.42
C TYR A 11 -10.63 -4.52 -3.95
N ALA A 12 -10.13 -3.48 -3.30
CA ALA A 12 -9.80 -3.53 -1.88
C ALA A 12 -11.03 -3.84 -1.02
N LYS A 13 -12.20 -3.29 -1.37
CA LYS A 13 -13.47 -3.66 -0.72
C LYS A 13 -13.81 -5.13 -0.91
N LYS A 14 -13.68 -5.66 -2.14
CA LYS A 14 -13.87 -7.10 -2.43
C LYS A 14 -12.92 -7.96 -1.60
N MET A 15 -11.70 -7.49 -1.37
CA MET A 15 -10.67 -8.16 -0.56
C MET A 15 -10.86 -8.02 0.95
N GLY A 16 -11.92 -7.36 1.41
CA GLY A 16 -12.28 -7.28 2.83
C GLY A 16 -11.84 -5.98 3.54
N ALA A 17 -11.47 -4.94 2.82
CA ALA A 17 -11.20 -3.65 3.46
C ALA A 17 -12.51 -3.04 4.01
N ASP A 18 -12.57 -2.74 5.31
CA ASP A 18 -13.74 -2.12 5.95
C ASP A 18 -14.00 -0.71 5.43
N TYR A 19 -12.93 0.04 5.16
CA TYR A 19 -12.98 1.40 4.65
C TYR A 19 -12.03 1.59 3.48
N VAL A 20 -12.50 2.34 2.49
CA VAL A 20 -11.69 2.79 1.36
C VAL A 20 -11.85 4.30 1.17
N ILE A 21 -10.75 5.00 0.89
CA ILE A 21 -10.72 6.45 0.77
C ILE A 21 -10.09 6.81 -0.57
N ASP A 22 -10.88 7.46 -1.43
CA ASP A 22 -10.39 8.11 -2.65
C ASP A 22 -9.79 9.46 -2.26
N VAL A 23 -8.46 9.52 -2.21
CA VAL A 23 -7.72 10.71 -1.76
C VAL A 23 -7.74 11.85 -2.79
N THR A 24 -8.27 11.62 -3.98
CA THR A 24 -8.53 12.68 -4.97
C THR A 24 -9.79 13.47 -4.66
N LYS A 25 -10.70 12.90 -3.86
CA LYS A 25 -12.02 13.47 -3.54
C LYS A 25 -12.19 13.85 -2.08
N LYS A 26 -11.40 13.23 -1.19
CA LYS A 26 -11.55 13.37 0.25
C LYS A 26 -10.23 13.72 0.91
N ASN A 27 -10.31 14.51 1.98
CA ASN A 27 -9.14 14.77 2.81
C ASN A 27 -8.82 13.53 3.67
N LEU A 28 -7.64 12.95 3.46
CA LEU A 28 -7.23 11.71 4.11
C LEU A 28 -7.23 11.83 5.64
N ALA A 29 -6.66 12.89 6.19
CA ALA A 29 -6.56 13.05 7.64
C ALA A 29 -7.95 13.15 8.30
N THR A 30 -8.86 13.91 7.68
CA THR A 30 -10.25 14.04 8.17
C THR A 30 -10.98 12.70 8.17
N GLU A 31 -10.88 11.94 7.09
CA GLU A 31 -11.54 10.62 6.99
C GLU A 31 -10.95 9.63 7.99
N VAL A 32 -9.63 9.60 8.13
CA VAL A 32 -8.95 8.72 9.09
C VAL A 32 -9.35 9.07 10.53
N GLN A 33 -9.39 10.34 10.88
CA GLN A 33 -9.85 10.76 12.22
C GLN A 33 -11.30 10.34 12.48
N ALA A 34 -12.18 10.52 11.51
CA ALA A 34 -13.59 10.11 11.65
C ALA A 34 -13.72 8.59 11.86
N ILE A 35 -12.96 7.78 11.07
CA ILE A 35 -13.00 6.32 11.16
C ILE A 35 -12.43 5.81 12.50
N THR A 36 -11.40 6.48 13.03
CA THR A 36 -10.68 6.04 14.23
C THR A 36 -11.11 6.73 15.52
N GLY A 37 -12.15 7.55 15.47
CA GLY A 37 -12.60 8.33 16.63
C GLY A 37 -11.54 9.33 17.13
N GLY A 38 -10.70 9.85 16.23
CA GLY A 38 -9.62 10.80 16.54
C GLY A 38 -8.31 10.19 17.04
N MET A 39 -8.27 8.88 17.29
CA MET A 39 -7.07 8.21 17.83
C MET A 39 -5.99 7.96 16.78
N GLY A 40 -6.34 7.90 15.52
CA GLY A 40 -5.46 7.46 14.43
C GLY A 40 -5.32 5.93 14.35
N PRO A 41 -4.83 5.41 13.22
CA PRO A 41 -4.61 3.98 13.04
C PRO A 41 -3.39 3.49 13.84
N ASN A 42 -3.45 2.29 14.39
CA ASN A 42 -2.33 1.70 15.13
C ASN A 42 -1.15 1.33 14.22
N VAL A 43 -1.43 0.98 12.97
CA VAL A 43 -0.42 0.63 11.96
C VAL A 43 -0.75 1.33 10.66
N ILE A 44 0.26 1.94 10.05
CA ILE A 44 0.20 2.49 8.70
C ILE A 44 1.25 1.77 7.84
N LEU A 45 0.82 1.27 6.69
CA LEU A 45 1.69 0.69 5.67
C LEU A 45 1.77 1.66 4.50
N ASP A 46 2.92 2.33 4.31
CA ASP A 46 3.14 3.18 3.14
C ASP A 46 3.77 2.34 2.01
N CYS A 47 2.93 2.01 1.03
CA CYS A 47 3.34 1.24 -0.15
C CYS A 47 3.76 2.11 -1.33
N VAL A 48 3.61 3.43 -1.23
CA VAL A 48 3.77 4.37 -2.36
C VAL A 48 5.06 5.16 -2.25
N CYS A 49 5.46 5.55 -1.05
CA CYS A 49 6.62 6.40 -0.80
C CYS A 49 6.54 7.71 -1.63
N ALA A 50 5.36 8.35 -1.62
CA ALA A 50 5.15 9.62 -2.29
C ALA A 50 5.75 10.78 -1.48
N LYS A 51 5.93 11.94 -2.14
CA LYS A 51 6.32 13.15 -1.42
C LYS A 51 5.29 13.44 -0.32
N TRP A 52 5.74 13.66 0.91
CA TRP A 52 4.94 13.93 2.12
C TRP A 52 4.17 12.72 2.68
N SER A 53 4.25 11.52 2.08
CA SER A 53 3.49 10.36 2.58
C SER A 53 3.95 9.92 3.96
N LEU A 54 5.26 9.90 4.20
CA LEU A 54 5.82 9.51 5.49
C LEU A 54 5.50 10.52 6.59
N GLU A 55 5.60 11.82 6.30
CA GLU A 55 5.21 12.88 7.22
C GLU A 55 3.74 12.76 7.61
N GLN A 56 2.86 12.59 6.63
CA GLN A 56 1.44 12.38 6.87
C GLN A 56 1.16 11.12 7.68
N ALA A 57 1.88 10.03 7.40
CA ALA A 57 1.73 8.78 8.14
C ALA A 57 2.11 8.97 9.62
N VAL A 58 3.23 9.63 9.90
CA VAL A 58 3.67 9.93 11.27
C VAL A 58 2.69 10.86 12.01
N ASP A 59 2.13 11.83 11.29
CA ASP A 59 1.12 12.72 11.85
C ASP A 59 -0.21 12.02 12.17
N MET A 60 -0.63 11.08 11.33
CA MET A 60 -1.91 10.40 11.47
C MET A 60 -1.88 9.17 12.38
N VAL A 61 -0.73 8.48 12.49
CA VAL A 61 -0.65 7.25 13.29
C VAL A 61 -0.97 7.53 14.76
N SER A 62 -1.58 6.58 15.46
CA SER A 62 -1.90 6.69 16.88
C SER A 62 -0.66 6.83 17.77
N VAL A 63 -0.84 7.23 19.01
CA VAL A 63 0.20 7.11 20.04
C VAL A 63 0.62 5.65 20.18
N ALA A 64 1.91 5.40 20.36
CA ALA A 64 2.56 4.08 20.35
C ALA A 64 2.31 3.27 19.06
N GLY A 65 1.93 3.95 17.97
CA GLY A 65 1.65 3.32 16.70
C GLY A 65 2.90 3.04 15.87
N ARG A 66 2.70 2.36 14.75
CA ARG A 66 3.77 1.94 13.85
C ARG A 66 3.53 2.40 12.43
N VAL A 67 4.55 2.98 11.81
CA VAL A 67 4.60 3.29 10.38
C VAL A 67 5.61 2.37 9.72
N VAL A 68 5.21 1.69 8.66
CA VAL A 68 6.05 0.75 7.91
C VAL A 68 6.15 1.22 6.46
N GLU A 69 7.37 1.53 6.04
CA GLU A 69 7.71 1.92 4.68
C GLU A 69 7.95 0.67 3.82
N LEU A 70 7.09 0.43 2.83
CA LEU A 70 7.22 -0.62 1.82
C LEU A 70 7.61 -0.04 0.46
N GLY A 71 7.21 1.20 0.18
CA GLY A 71 7.61 1.91 -1.02
C GLY A 71 9.12 2.14 -1.06
N PHE A 72 9.66 2.28 -2.27
CA PHE A 72 11.09 2.52 -2.47
C PHE A 72 11.31 3.65 -3.46
N GLY A 73 11.98 4.70 -2.99
CA GLY A 73 12.28 5.87 -3.83
C GLY A 73 13.32 6.80 -3.20
N PRO A 74 13.87 7.74 -3.98
CA PRO A 74 14.89 8.67 -3.52
C PRO A 74 14.32 9.90 -2.78
N ILE A 75 13.07 9.83 -2.33
CA ILE A 75 12.38 10.96 -1.70
C ILE A 75 12.94 11.18 -0.31
N LYS A 76 13.19 12.44 0.01
CA LYS A 76 13.61 12.86 1.35
C LYS A 76 12.40 13.33 2.14
N SER A 77 12.30 12.90 3.38
CA SER A 77 11.25 13.29 4.33
C SER A 77 11.83 14.08 5.50
N GLU A 78 11.05 15.02 6.01
CA GLU A 78 11.42 15.86 7.14
C GLU A 78 10.45 15.63 8.28
N ILE A 79 10.88 14.87 9.27
CA ILE A 79 10.06 14.53 10.44
C ILE A 79 10.71 15.15 11.68
N PRO A 80 10.03 16.05 12.39
CA PRO A 80 10.54 16.58 13.65
C PRO A 80 10.68 15.47 14.70
N HIS A 81 11.84 15.36 15.33
CA HIS A 81 12.08 14.37 16.39
C HIS A 81 11.03 14.42 17.50
N ALA A 82 10.56 15.63 17.83
CA ALA A 82 9.54 15.81 18.86
C ALA A 82 8.23 15.08 18.58
N VAL A 83 7.85 14.89 17.31
CA VAL A 83 6.62 14.17 16.93
C VAL A 83 6.79 12.67 17.24
N ILE A 84 7.93 12.09 16.85
CA ILE A 84 8.26 10.70 17.13
C ILE A 84 8.25 10.44 18.64
N MET A 85 8.92 11.30 19.42
CA MET A 85 9.01 11.17 20.88
C MET A 85 7.68 11.34 21.59
N LYS A 86 6.90 12.37 21.23
CA LYS A 86 5.60 12.64 21.88
C LYS A 86 4.56 11.55 21.64
N LYS A 87 4.64 10.88 20.49
CA LYS A 87 3.69 9.83 20.09
C LYS A 87 4.26 8.42 20.28
N GLU A 88 5.53 8.29 20.69
CA GLU A 88 6.21 6.98 20.83
C GLU A 88 6.14 6.14 19.54
N VAL A 89 6.27 6.79 18.36
CA VAL A 89 6.10 6.16 17.06
C VAL A 89 7.26 5.21 16.76
N THR A 90 6.93 4.01 16.27
CA THR A 90 7.90 3.11 15.65
C THR A 90 7.92 3.32 14.15
N LEU A 91 9.07 3.68 13.59
CA LEU A 91 9.30 3.70 12.14
C LEU A 91 10.08 2.45 11.74
N ALA A 92 9.60 1.72 10.74
CA ALA A 92 10.26 0.52 10.25
C ALA A 92 10.26 0.52 8.71
N GLY A 93 11.39 0.15 8.11
CA GLY A 93 11.49 -0.09 6.68
C GLY A 93 11.39 -1.58 6.36
N THR A 94 10.92 -1.90 5.17
CA THR A 94 11.01 -3.24 4.61
C THR A 94 11.79 -3.20 3.30
N ARG A 95 12.44 -4.29 2.95
CA ARG A 95 13.17 -4.39 1.68
C ARG A 95 13.09 -5.80 1.13
N LEU A 96 12.49 -5.92 -0.05
CA LEU A 96 12.30 -7.18 -0.79
C LEU A 96 11.65 -8.26 0.08
N GLU A 97 12.45 -9.16 0.62
CA GLU A 97 11.98 -10.21 1.50
C GLU A 97 13.06 -10.52 2.56
N ALA A 98 12.68 -11.03 3.69
CA ALA A 98 13.59 -11.48 4.73
C ALA A 98 13.22 -12.92 5.10
N PHE A 99 13.49 -13.87 4.19
CA PHE A 99 13.12 -15.29 4.32
C PHE A 99 11.60 -15.51 4.45
N GLN A 100 10.78 -14.62 3.85
CA GLN A 100 9.32 -14.66 3.98
C GLN A 100 8.62 -15.42 2.84
N PHE A 101 9.32 -15.90 1.83
CA PHE A 101 8.71 -16.66 0.74
C PHE A 101 7.86 -17.84 1.20
N PRO A 102 8.31 -18.69 2.15
CA PRO A 102 7.47 -19.78 2.64
C PRO A 102 6.15 -19.31 3.26
N ASN A 103 6.19 -18.23 4.03
CA ASN A 103 5.00 -17.63 4.63
C ASN A 103 4.09 -17.00 3.57
N ALA A 104 4.65 -16.34 2.56
CA ALA A 104 3.89 -15.77 1.45
C ALA A 104 3.20 -16.86 0.63
N VAL A 105 3.90 -17.96 0.31
CA VAL A 105 3.31 -19.11 -0.41
C VAL A 105 2.16 -19.70 0.39
N ALA A 106 2.34 -19.99 1.67
CA ALA A 106 1.29 -20.53 2.53
C ALA A 106 0.08 -19.57 2.62
N LEU A 107 0.31 -18.25 2.64
CA LEU A 107 -0.77 -17.26 2.62
C LEU A 107 -1.54 -17.27 1.30
N VAL A 108 -0.84 -17.37 0.17
CA VAL A 108 -1.45 -17.46 -1.18
C VAL A 108 -2.28 -18.75 -1.29
N GLU A 109 -1.73 -19.89 -0.89
CA GLU A 109 -2.44 -21.16 -0.92
C GLU A 109 -3.73 -21.13 -0.09
N LYS A 110 -3.64 -20.57 1.13
CA LYS A 110 -4.80 -20.42 2.02
C LYS A 110 -5.91 -19.51 1.43
N ASN A 111 -5.54 -18.55 0.59
CA ASN A 111 -6.44 -17.55 0.03
C ASN A 111 -6.56 -17.64 -1.51
N ALA A 112 -6.27 -18.79 -2.09
CA ALA A 112 -6.21 -18.97 -3.55
C ALA A 112 -7.48 -18.48 -4.26
N ALA A 113 -8.67 -18.85 -3.77
CA ALA A 113 -9.93 -18.40 -4.35
C ALA A 113 -10.14 -16.87 -4.29
N LEU A 114 -9.62 -16.21 -3.24
CA LEU A 114 -9.70 -14.75 -3.10
C LEU A 114 -8.74 -14.06 -4.07
N LEU A 115 -7.62 -14.71 -4.38
CA LEU A 115 -6.55 -14.17 -5.21
C LEU A 115 -6.66 -14.58 -6.68
N GLU A 116 -7.69 -15.33 -7.07
CA GLU A 116 -7.90 -15.79 -8.46
C GLU A 116 -7.81 -14.65 -9.48
N ASP A 117 -8.45 -13.51 -9.20
CA ASP A 117 -8.42 -12.32 -10.05
C ASP A 117 -7.18 -11.41 -9.83
N PHE A 118 -6.22 -11.81 -8.99
CA PHE A 118 -5.11 -10.93 -8.64
C PHE A 118 -4.17 -10.70 -9.83
N VAL A 119 -3.88 -11.75 -10.59
CA VAL A 119 -3.14 -11.64 -11.86
C VAL A 119 -4.12 -11.17 -12.93
N THR A 120 -3.86 -10.00 -13.48
CA THR A 120 -4.76 -9.37 -14.45
C THR A 120 -4.36 -9.60 -15.90
N GLN A 121 -3.07 -9.84 -16.17
CA GLN A 121 -2.54 -10.10 -17.50
C GLN A 121 -1.43 -11.14 -17.46
N HIS A 122 -1.35 -11.91 -18.55
CA HIS A 122 -0.29 -12.86 -18.83
C HIS A 122 0.36 -12.51 -20.18
N TYR A 123 1.68 -12.54 -20.23
CA TYR A 123 2.48 -12.33 -21.44
C TYR A 123 3.54 -13.41 -21.55
N GLY A 124 3.83 -13.86 -22.77
CA GLY A 124 5.05 -14.65 -23.00
C GLY A 124 6.31 -13.79 -22.93
N ILE A 125 7.46 -14.40 -22.72
CA ILE A 125 8.74 -13.68 -22.63
C ILE A 125 9.04 -12.84 -23.89
N ALA A 126 8.60 -13.27 -25.07
CA ALA A 126 8.76 -12.53 -26.31
C ALA A 126 8.02 -11.17 -26.29
N ASP A 127 6.98 -11.05 -25.48
CA ASP A 127 6.11 -9.86 -25.40
C ASP A 127 6.39 -9.00 -24.16
N VAL A 128 7.51 -9.21 -23.48
CA VAL A 128 7.85 -8.50 -22.23
C VAL A 128 7.81 -6.98 -22.38
N ALA A 129 8.25 -6.45 -23.53
CA ALA A 129 8.19 -5.00 -23.80
C ALA A 129 6.73 -4.47 -23.84
N GLN A 130 5.82 -5.27 -24.39
CA GLN A 130 4.38 -4.93 -24.41
C GLN A 130 3.79 -4.99 -22.99
N ALA A 131 4.22 -5.93 -22.15
CA ALA A 131 3.80 -6.03 -20.76
C ALA A 131 4.16 -4.76 -19.96
N PHE A 132 5.39 -4.25 -20.13
CA PHE A 132 5.82 -2.99 -19.50
C PHE A 132 5.08 -1.77 -20.06
N ALA A 133 4.89 -1.69 -21.37
CA ALA A 133 4.11 -0.61 -22.00
C ALA A 133 2.69 -0.60 -21.43
N PHE A 134 2.01 -1.75 -21.41
CA PHE A 134 0.66 -1.88 -20.89
C PHE A 134 0.55 -1.48 -19.42
N ALA A 135 1.52 -1.89 -18.58
CA ALA A 135 1.54 -1.51 -17.17
C ALA A 135 1.67 0.01 -16.96
N THR A 136 2.41 0.68 -17.84
CA THR A 136 2.64 2.13 -17.79
C THR A 136 1.44 2.91 -18.30
N GLU A 137 0.84 2.46 -19.41
CA GLU A 137 -0.25 3.15 -20.10
C GLU A 137 -1.62 2.91 -19.44
N HIS A 138 -1.78 1.76 -18.77
CA HIS A 138 -3.05 1.32 -18.19
C HIS A 138 -2.95 0.91 -16.70
N PRO A 139 -2.39 1.75 -15.82
CA PRO A 139 -2.19 1.39 -14.41
C PRO A 139 -3.51 1.05 -13.68
N GLU A 140 -4.63 1.58 -14.17
CA GLU A 140 -5.97 1.30 -13.62
C GLU A 140 -6.48 -0.11 -13.96
N LYS A 141 -5.88 -0.78 -14.96
CA LYS A 141 -6.24 -2.15 -15.39
C LYS A 141 -5.32 -3.20 -14.80
N VAL A 142 -4.20 -2.77 -14.20
CA VAL A 142 -3.15 -3.69 -13.74
C VAL A 142 -3.14 -3.79 -12.22
N ARG A 143 -3.27 -5.02 -11.71
CA ARG A 143 -2.90 -5.39 -10.33
C ARG A 143 -1.59 -6.15 -10.33
N LYS A 144 -1.50 -7.21 -11.12
CA LYS A 144 -0.29 -7.99 -11.32
C LYS A 144 -0.22 -8.49 -12.77
N ILE A 145 0.94 -8.36 -13.39
CA ILE A 145 1.27 -8.97 -14.67
C ILE A 145 2.23 -10.13 -14.41
N VAL A 146 2.01 -11.25 -15.06
CA VAL A 146 2.91 -12.40 -15.07
C VAL A 146 3.50 -12.53 -16.47
N VAL A 147 4.82 -12.72 -16.55
CA VAL A 147 5.54 -13.09 -17.79
C VAL A 147 5.95 -14.54 -17.67
N GLU A 148 5.50 -15.34 -18.63
CA GLU A 148 5.77 -16.77 -18.71
C GLU A 148 7.01 -17.04 -19.56
N LEU A 149 7.89 -17.94 -19.11
CA LEU A 149 9.13 -18.33 -19.77
C LEU A 149 8.92 -19.47 -20.77
#